data_a02c061cc396e11b7bceab23b20ce85a
#
_entry.id   a02c061cc396e11b7bceab23b20ce85a
#
_cell.length_a   1.000
_cell.length_b   1.000
_cell.length_c   1.000
_cell.angle_alpha   90.00
_cell.angle_beta   90.00
_cell.angle_gamma   90.00
#
_symmetry.space_group_name_H-M   'P 1'
#
loop_
_entity.id
_entity.type
_entity.pdbx_description
1 polymer ?
#
loop_
_entity_poly.entity_id
_entity_poly.type
_entity_poly.pdbx_seq_one_letter_code
_entity_poly.pdbx_strand_id
1 'polypeptide(L)'
;MKRILILVILFLICSREGLMAQGSVGYYPWSNLLTVSTNPRKVIWVDARFQTNSLFSSLSVDLLPMINLKRGEVTQWYIGGGVRLNPLYRIADSKADLVTIDGYSLNVGVRIKPLPQNRNIQLALELNPYVKDKFDSGVLKSHLGVIYVFTRKKKQIEEAAQ
;
A
#
# COMPACT_ATOMS: atom_id res chain seq x y z
N MET A 1 12.89 -21.88 -12.52
CA MET A 1 11.98 -21.59 -13.62
C MET A 1 10.50 -21.74 -13.22
N LYS A 2 10.01 -22.85 -12.61
CA LYS A 2 8.59 -23.01 -12.22
C LYS A 2 8.04 -21.89 -11.29
N ARG A 3 8.84 -21.40 -10.34
CA ARG A 3 8.43 -20.33 -9.39
C ARG A 3 8.24 -18.97 -10.06
N ILE A 4 9.06 -18.67 -11.07
CA ILE A 4 8.93 -17.43 -11.87
C ILE A 4 7.67 -17.50 -12.74
N LEU A 5 7.37 -18.66 -13.31
CA LEU A 5 6.17 -18.87 -14.09
C LEU A 5 4.90 -18.67 -13.26
N ILE A 6 4.88 -19.16 -12.02
CA ILE A 6 3.77 -18.95 -11.07
C ILE A 6 3.58 -17.48 -10.76
N LEU A 7 4.66 -16.72 -10.52
CA LEU A 7 4.60 -15.28 -10.28
C LEU A 7 4.09 -14.52 -11.50
N VAL A 8 4.52 -14.88 -12.71
CA VAL A 8 4.04 -14.28 -13.96
C VAL A 8 2.57 -14.60 -14.19
N ILE A 9 2.13 -15.84 -13.93
CA ILE A 9 0.72 -16.23 -14.04
C ILE A 9 -0.13 -15.49 -13.02
N LEU A 10 0.33 -15.38 -11.76
CA LEU A 10 -0.36 -14.62 -10.72
C LEU A 10 -0.48 -13.12 -11.10
N PHE A 11 0.58 -12.56 -11.67
CA PHE A 11 0.59 -11.18 -12.17
C PHE A 11 -0.37 -10.99 -13.35
N LEU A 12 -0.44 -11.95 -14.28
CA LEU A 12 -1.35 -11.93 -15.42
C LEU A 12 -2.82 -12.13 -14.99
N ILE A 13 -3.08 -12.96 -13.99
CA ILE A 13 -4.43 -13.13 -13.43
C ILE A 13 -4.88 -11.85 -12.73
N CYS A 14 -4.00 -11.22 -11.96
CA CYS A 14 -4.28 -9.93 -11.32
C CYS A 14 -4.50 -8.80 -12.34
N SER A 15 -3.91 -8.84 -13.52
CA SER A 15 -4.04 -7.79 -14.54
C SER A 15 -5.32 -7.85 -15.36
N ARG A 16 -6.04 -8.99 -15.40
CA ARG A 16 -7.29 -9.12 -16.18
C ARG A 16 -8.51 -8.45 -15.58
N GLU A 17 -8.56 -8.30 -14.26
CA GLU A 17 -9.73 -7.74 -13.55
C GLU A 17 -9.56 -6.25 -13.26
N GLY A 18 -9.46 -5.38 -14.26
CA GLY A 18 -9.68 -3.92 -14.06
C GLY A 18 -8.94 -3.25 -12.90
N LEU A 19 -7.79 -3.79 -12.44
CA LEU A 19 -6.96 -3.27 -11.34
C LEU A 19 -6.48 -1.83 -11.60
N MET A 20 -6.39 -1.43 -12.85
CA MET A 20 -5.95 -0.09 -13.26
C MET A 20 -6.97 1.03 -13.04
N ALA A 21 -8.21 0.70 -12.63
CA ALA A 21 -9.29 1.71 -12.66
C ALA A 21 -9.50 2.44 -11.33
N GLN A 22 -8.98 1.96 -10.20
CA GLN A 22 -9.27 2.53 -8.88
C GLN A 22 -8.13 2.24 -7.88
N GLY A 23 -6.94 2.70 -8.17
CA GLY A 23 -5.82 2.69 -7.25
C GLY A 23 -5.72 3.96 -6.43
N SER A 24 -4.74 4.02 -5.53
CA SER A 24 -4.34 5.28 -4.90
C SER A 24 -2.83 5.37 -4.77
N VAL A 25 -2.35 6.60 -4.75
CA VAL A 25 -0.96 6.94 -4.46
C VAL A 25 -0.95 7.88 -3.27
N GLY A 26 -0.05 7.67 -2.33
CA GLY A 26 0.08 8.50 -1.16
C GLY A 26 1.54 8.81 -0.85
N TYR A 27 1.74 9.93 -0.15
CA TYR A 27 3.05 10.33 0.34
C TYR A 27 2.96 10.80 1.78
N TYR A 28 3.89 10.32 2.60
CA TYR A 28 4.01 10.64 4.02
C TYR A 28 5.34 11.37 4.22
N PRO A 29 5.32 12.71 4.24
CA PRO A 29 6.54 13.54 4.18
C PRO A 29 7.47 13.33 5.37
N TRP A 30 6.94 13.23 6.59
CA TRP A 30 7.77 13.03 7.79
C TRP A 30 8.43 11.65 7.85
N SER A 31 7.90 10.69 7.15
CA SER A 31 8.44 9.31 7.13
C SER A 31 9.17 9.00 5.83
N ASN A 32 9.20 9.93 4.88
CA ASN A 32 9.74 9.71 3.53
C ASN A 32 9.20 8.42 2.90
N LEU A 33 7.88 8.22 3.02
CA LEU A 33 7.23 6.98 2.62
C LEU A 33 6.27 7.26 1.46
N LEU A 34 6.51 6.60 0.34
CA LEU A 34 5.62 6.56 -0.82
C LEU A 34 4.74 5.31 -0.73
N THR A 35 3.45 5.44 -1.00
CA THR A 35 2.53 4.31 -1.02
C THR A 35 1.79 4.21 -2.34
N VAL A 36 1.58 2.98 -2.77
CA VAL A 36 0.74 2.65 -3.92
C VAL A 36 -0.23 1.57 -3.46
N SER A 37 -1.51 1.85 -3.55
CA SER A 37 -2.53 0.90 -3.11
C SER A 37 -3.46 0.49 -4.24
N THR A 38 -3.99 -0.71 -4.13
CA THR A 38 -5.18 -1.10 -4.87
C THR A 38 -6.38 -0.27 -4.40
N ASN A 39 -7.58 -0.57 -4.86
CA ASN A 39 -8.77 0.24 -4.53
C ASN A 39 -9.04 0.32 -3.01
N PRO A 40 -8.69 1.42 -2.32
CA PRO A 40 -8.87 1.55 -0.88
C PRO A 40 -10.34 1.74 -0.45
N ARG A 41 -11.27 1.82 -1.40
CA ARG A 41 -12.71 1.87 -1.13
C ARG A 41 -13.32 0.48 -0.97
N LYS A 42 -12.62 -0.58 -1.38
CA LYS A 42 -13.05 -1.97 -1.15
C LYS A 42 -12.90 -2.36 0.33
N VAL A 43 -13.56 -3.43 0.73
CA VAL A 43 -13.43 -3.97 2.10
C VAL A 43 -12.01 -4.43 2.34
N ILE A 44 -11.43 -5.15 1.39
CA ILE A 44 -10.04 -5.63 1.41
C ILE A 44 -9.28 -4.98 0.27
N TRP A 45 -8.09 -4.50 0.55
CA TRP A 45 -7.19 -3.88 -0.40
C TRP A 45 -5.74 -4.11 0.03
N VAL A 46 -4.79 -3.88 -0.86
CA VAL A 46 -3.37 -4.07 -0.61
C VAL A 46 -2.66 -2.74 -0.74
N ASP A 47 -1.74 -2.46 0.18
CA ASP A 47 -0.86 -1.30 0.19
C ASP A 47 0.59 -1.74 0.02
N ALA A 48 1.26 -1.20 -0.97
CA ALA A 48 2.69 -1.35 -1.17
C ALA A 48 3.37 -0.03 -0.78
N ARG A 49 4.35 -0.10 0.11
CA ARG A 49 5.04 1.06 0.67
C ARG A 49 6.52 1.02 0.35
N PHE A 50 7.05 2.14 -0.08
CA PHE A 50 8.43 2.32 -0.48
C PHE A 50 9.07 3.40 0.38
N GLN A 51 10.12 3.08 1.09
CA GLN A 51 10.88 4.04 1.85
C GLN A 51 11.85 4.77 0.92
N THR A 52 11.75 6.11 0.82
CA THR A 52 12.45 6.90 -0.18
C THR A 52 13.76 7.55 0.30
N ASN A 53 14.06 7.48 1.61
CA ASN A 53 15.24 8.11 2.21
C ASN A 53 16.56 7.34 2.01
N SER A 54 16.50 6.14 1.41
CA SER A 54 17.70 5.32 1.17
C SER A 54 17.62 4.64 -0.20
N LEU A 55 17.64 5.45 -1.25
CA LEU A 55 17.38 5.02 -2.64
C LEU A 55 18.31 3.92 -3.17
N PHE A 56 19.49 3.69 -2.57
CA PHE A 56 20.46 2.72 -3.10
C PHE A 56 21.00 1.72 -2.09
N SER A 57 20.85 1.93 -0.78
CA SER A 57 21.45 1.05 0.24
C SER A 57 20.44 0.17 0.99
N SER A 58 19.18 0.54 1.03
CA SER A 58 18.15 -0.24 1.73
C SER A 58 16.74 0.09 1.23
N LEU A 59 16.43 -0.29 -0.02
CA LEU A 59 15.06 -0.19 -0.50
C LEU A 59 14.19 -1.19 0.27
N SER A 60 13.55 -0.76 1.33
CA SER A 60 12.56 -1.58 2.01
C SER A 60 11.19 -1.39 1.37
N VAL A 61 10.56 -2.50 1.08
CA VAL A 61 9.19 -2.56 0.55
C VAL A 61 8.31 -3.26 1.55
N ASP A 62 7.29 -2.56 2.05
CA ASP A 62 6.28 -3.16 2.92
C ASP A 62 5.06 -3.53 2.07
N LEU A 63 4.62 -4.78 2.17
CA LEU A 63 3.37 -5.24 1.56
C LEU A 63 2.35 -5.50 2.66
N LEU A 64 1.27 -4.72 2.65
CA LEU A 64 0.25 -4.75 3.68
C LEU A 64 -1.14 -5.02 3.08
N PRO A 65 -1.70 -6.22 3.22
CA PRO A 65 -3.13 -6.41 3.14
C PRO A 65 -3.84 -5.62 4.23
N MET A 66 -4.86 -4.89 3.83
CA MET A 66 -5.62 -3.95 4.65
C MET A 66 -7.10 -4.28 4.61
N ILE A 67 -7.77 -4.07 5.71
CA ILE A 67 -9.23 -4.28 5.86
C ILE A 67 -9.87 -2.99 6.37
N ASN A 68 -10.90 -2.53 5.68
CA ASN A 68 -11.69 -1.39 6.09
C ASN A 68 -12.72 -1.81 7.16
N LEU A 69 -12.56 -1.29 8.36
CA LEU A 69 -13.49 -1.53 9.48
C LEU A 69 -14.75 -0.66 9.35
N LYS A 70 -14.56 0.62 8.97
CA LYS A 70 -15.65 1.56 8.77
C LYS A 70 -15.39 2.41 7.53
N ARG A 71 -16.37 2.48 6.65
CA ARG A 71 -16.34 3.24 5.39
C ARG A 71 -17.36 4.35 5.43
N GLY A 72 -17.05 5.43 6.14
CA GLY A 72 -17.88 6.62 6.17
C GLY A 72 -17.64 7.54 4.96
N GLU A 73 -18.53 8.50 4.77
CA GLU A 73 -18.37 9.51 3.72
C GLU A 73 -17.15 10.42 3.96
N VAL A 74 -16.94 10.85 5.19
CA VAL A 74 -15.86 11.76 5.59
C VAL A 74 -14.67 10.98 6.15
N THR A 75 -14.91 9.94 6.96
CA THR A 75 -13.87 9.18 7.65
C THR A 75 -13.91 7.71 7.28
N GLN A 76 -12.75 7.10 7.18
CA GLN A 76 -12.58 5.68 6.88
C GLN A 76 -11.54 5.11 7.85
N TRP A 77 -11.93 4.09 8.62
CA TRP A 77 -11.06 3.37 9.54
C TRP A 77 -10.62 2.06 8.94
N TYR A 78 -9.37 1.72 9.10
CA TYR A 78 -8.80 0.48 8.57
C TYR A 78 -7.72 -0.07 9.47
N ILE A 79 -7.52 -1.37 9.35
CA ILE A 79 -6.46 -2.13 9.99
C ILE A 79 -5.80 -3.02 8.95
N GLY A 80 -4.55 -3.31 9.12
CA GLY A 80 -3.82 -4.24 8.28
C GLY A 80 -2.58 -4.79 8.96
N GLY A 81 -1.94 -5.70 8.29
CA GLY A 81 -0.67 -6.24 8.73
C GLY A 81 0.07 -6.81 7.54
N GLY A 82 1.38 -6.83 7.61
CA GLY A 82 2.15 -7.29 6.49
C GLY A 82 3.62 -7.53 6.82
N VAL A 83 4.37 -7.72 5.76
CA VAL A 83 5.79 -8.06 5.81
C VAL A 83 6.62 -6.95 5.18
N ARG A 84 7.76 -6.71 5.80
CA ARG A 84 8.81 -5.88 5.22
C ARG A 84 9.79 -6.76 4.48
N LEU A 85 10.04 -6.40 3.24
CA LEU A 85 10.95 -7.08 2.33
C LEU A 85 12.11 -6.16 1.98
N ASN A 86 13.29 -6.71 1.88
CA ASN A 86 14.46 -6.01 1.36
C ASN A 86 14.93 -6.67 0.06
N PRO A 87 14.46 -6.21 -1.10
CA PRO A 87 14.81 -6.84 -2.38
C PRO A 87 16.24 -6.58 -2.83
N LEU A 88 16.92 -5.57 -2.26
CA LEU A 88 18.29 -5.21 -2.65
C LEU A 88 19.37 -5.91 -1.81
N TYR A 89 18.99 -6.64 -0.77
CA TYR A 89 19.97 -7.32 0.09
C TYR A 89 20.87 -8.27 -0.69
N ARG A 90 20.34 -8.92 -1.73
CA ARG A 90 21.09 -9.79 -2.64
C ARG A 90 22.11 -9.05 -3.51
N ILE A 91 21.92 -7.78 -3.79
CA ILE A 91 22.90 -6.98 -4.56
C ILE A 91 24.13 -6.71 -3.70
N ALA A 92 23.94 -6.61 -2.37
CA ALA A 92 25.01 -6.42 -1.41
C ALA A 92 25.68 -7.74 -1.02
N ASP A 93 24.93 -8.85 -0.97
CA ASP A 93 25.43 -10.19 -0.65
C ASP A 93 24.88 -11.23 -1.63
N SER A 94 25.75 -11.72 -2.51
CA SER A 94 25.42 -12.69 -3.57
C SER A 94 24.99 -14.06 -3.04
N LYS A 95 25.19 -14.36 -1.75
CA LYS A 95 24.78 -15.61 -1.09
C LYS A 95 23.42 -15.51 -0.42
N ALA A 96 22.83 -14.30 -0.33
CA ALA A 96 21.54 -14.10 0.29
C ALA A 96 20.38 -14.59 -0.60
N ASP A 97 19.28 -14.97 0.02
CA ASP A 97 18.04 -15.32 -0.68
C ASP A 97 17.49 -14.13 -1.47
N LEU A 98 16.74 -14.44 -2.54
CA LEU A 98 16.16 -13.45 -3.47
C LEU A 98 15.29 -12.39 -2.77
N VAL A 99 14.67 -12.75 -1.65
CA VAL A 99 13.81 -11.89 -0.85
C VAL A 99 14.04 -12.24 0.61
N THR A 100 14.60 -11.33 1.36
CA THR A 100 14.76 -11.48 2.81
C THR A 100 13.62 -10.74 3.50
N ILE A 101 12.92 -11.45 4.39
CA ILE A 101 11.94 -10.84 5.28
C ILE A 101 12.70 -10.14 6.40
N ASP A 102 12.55 -8.83 6.49
CA ASP A 102 13.23 -7.99 7.48
C ASP A 102 12.40 -7.85 8.77
N GLY A 103 11.10 -8.08 8.66
CA GLY A 103 10.20 -8.04 9.81
C GLY A 103 8.73 -7.99 9.44
N TYR A 104 7.93 -7.81 10.48
CA TYR A 104 6.46 -7.78 10.40
C TYR A 104 5.95 -6.42 10.89
N SER A 105 4.87 -5.95 10.29
CA SER A 105 4.22 -4.72 10.70
C SER A 105 2.71 -4.91 10.81
N LEU A 106 2.13 -4.25 11.82
CA LEU A 106 0.70 -3.99 11.86
C LEU A 106 0.47 -2.55 11.47
N ASN A 107 -0.72 -2.23 11.02
CA ASN A 107 -1.11 -0.88 10.69
C ASN A 107 -2.54 -0.61 11.14
N VAL A 108 -2.74 0.44 11.87
CA VAL A 108 -4.06 0.96 12.24
C VAL A 108 -4.12 2.38 11.77
N GLY A 109 -5.14 2.72 10.98
CA GLY A 109 -5.20 4.04 10.40
C GLY A 109 -6.61 4.59 10.22
N VAL A 110 -6.65 5.90 10.05
CA VAL A 110 -7.83 6.64 9.66
C VAL A 110 -7.50 7.50 8.44
N ARG A 111 -8.39 7.49 7.47
CA ARG A 111 -8.39 8.42 6.33
C ARG A 111 -9.53 9.40 6.49
N ILE A 112 -9.24 10.66 6.28
CA ILE A 112 -10.19 11.76 6.35
C ILE A 112 -10.24 12.39 4.95
N LYS A 113 -11.43 12.67 4.48
CA LYS A 113 -11.69 13.37 3.21
C LYS A 113 -12.04 14.83 3.55
N PRO A 114 -11.04 15.72 3.59
CA PRO A 114 -11.23 17.09 4.10
C PRO A 114 -12.07 17.95 3.14
N LEU A 115 -12.09 17.60 1.86
CA LEU A 115 -12.75 18.39 0.83
C LEU A 115 -14.02 17.67 0.33
N PRO A 116 -15.23 18.15 0.64
CA PRO A 116 -16.46 17.57 0.15
C PRO A 116 -16.55 17.57 -1.38
N GLN A 117 -15.97 18.58 -2.02
CA GLN A 117 -15.94 18.76 -3.47
C GLN A 117 -14.92 17.83 -4.16
N ASN A 118 -13.85 17.45 -3.48
CA ASN A 118 -12.80 16.59 -4.03
C ASN A 118 -12.48 15.43 -3.06
N ARG A 119 -13.33 14.43 -3.04
CA ARG A 119 -13.17 13.23 -2.18
C ARG A 119 -12.01 12.32 -2.59
N ASN A 120 -11.31 12.66 -3.66
CA ASN A 120 -10.13 11.91 -4.11
C ASN A 120 -8.88 12.24 -3.29
N ILE A 121 -8.81 13.46 -2.73
CA ILE A 121 -7.74 13.86 -1.83
C ILE A 121 -8.14 13.44 -0.42
N GLN A 122 -7.29 12.69 0.23
CA GLN A 122 -7.49 12.16 1.58
C GLN A 122 -6.26 12.44 2.43
N LEU A 123 -6.47 12.75 3.69
CA LEU A 123 -5.45 12.79 4.72
C LEU A 123 -5.46 11.46 5.45
N ALA A 124 -4.30 10.85 5.64
CA ALA A 124 -4.16 9.60 6.38
C ALA A 124 -3.33 9.83 7.63
N LEU A 125 -3.82 9.34 8.75
CA LEU A 125 -3.09 9.21 10.00
C LEU A 125 -3.01 7.73 10.36
N GLU A 126 -1.81 7.23 10.60
CA GLU A 126 -1.54 5.81 10.83
C GLU A 126 -0.62 5.61 12.01
N LEU A 127 -0.87 4.53 12.75
CA LEU A 127 0.04 3.95 13.73
C LEU A 127 0.51 2.60 13.17
N ASN A 128 1.82 2.42 13.13
CA ASN A 128 2.44 1.26 12.52
C ASN A 128 3.48 0.67 13.49
N PRO A 129 3.07 -0.21 14.42
CA PRO A 129 4.01 -1.04 15.15
C PRO A 129 4.72 -2.00 14.20
N TYR A 130 6.03 -2.00 14.27
CA TYR A 130 6.93 -2.83 13.50
C TYR A 130 7.79 -3.68 14.44
N VAL A 131 7.99 -4.94 14.08
CA VAL A 131 8.84 -5.88 14.81
C VAL A 131 9.77 -6.56 13.81
N LYS A 132 11.04 -6.72 14.16
CA LYS A 132 12.00 -7.48 13.35
C LYS A 132 11.62 -8.96 13.29
N ASP A 133 12.17 -9.67 12.33
CA ASP A 133 11.92 -11.08 12.06
C ASP A 133 12.11 -11.99 13.29
N LYS A 134 13.12 -11.69 14.11
CA LYS A 134 13.45 -12.45 15.35
C LYS A 134 12.66 -12.01 16.59
N PHE A 135 11.77 -11.03 16.48
CA PHE A 135 10.99 -10.47 17.59
C PHE A 135 11.85 -9.90 18.75
N ASP A 136 13.10 -9.59 18.48
CA ASP A 136 14.08 -9.08 19.47
C ASP A 136 13.98 -7.56 19.66
N SER A 137 13.44 -6.85 18.67
CA SER A 137 13.29 -5.41 18.71
C SER A 137 12.05 -4.96 17.95
N GLY A 138 11.39 -3.94 18.48
CA GLY A 138 10.20 -3.35 17.90
C GLY A 138 10.20 -1.83 17.98
N VAL A 139 9.53 -1.19 17.06
CA VAL A 139 9.37 0.28 17.00
C VAL A 139 7.92 0.63 16.66
N LEU A 140 7.35 1.57 17.38
CA LEU A 140 6.09 2.17 17.02
C LEU A 140 6.35 3.40 16.15
N LYS A 141 5.86 3.36 14.92
CA LYS A 141 5.94 4.48 13.97
C LYS A 141 4.56 5.12 13.82
N SER A 142 4.55 6.43 13.69
CA SER A 142 3.35 7.19 13.32
C SER A 142 3.58 7.85 11.96
N HIS A 143 2.57 7.81 11.10
CA HIS A 143 2.64 8.36 9.75
C HIS A 143 1.46 9.30 9.52
N LEU A 144 1.77 10.50 9.02
CA LEU A 144 0.78 11.45 8.53
C LEU A 144 1.08 11.74 7.06
N GLY A 145 0.09 11.56 6.19
CA GLY A 145 0.29 11.68 4.76
C GLY A 145 -0.92 12.16 3.99
N VAL A 146 -0.67 12.46 2.73
CA VAL A 146 -1.69 12.82 1.75
C VAL A 146 -1.81 11.71 0.73
N ILE A 147 -3.03 11.29 0.45
CA ILE A 147 -3.34 10.21 -0.49
C ILE A 147 -4.26 10.74 -1.57
N TYR A 148 -3.94 10.41 -2.81
CA TYR A 148 -4.81 10.65 -3.96
C TYR A 148 -5.38 9.33 -4.46
N VAL A 149 -6.71 9.24 -4.50
CA VAL A 149 -7.45 8.06 -4.96
C VAL A 149 -7.93 8.28 -6.38
N PHE A 150 -7.48 7.44 -7.31
CA PHE A 150 -7.95 7.49 -8.69
C PHE A 150 -9.39 6.98 -8.77
N THR A 151 -10.27 7.76 -9.37
CA THR A 151 -11.67 7.38 -9.58
C THR A 151 -11.93 7.31 -11.07
N ARG A 152 -12.44 6.19 -11.55
CA ARG A 152 -12.91 6.09 -12.93
C ARG A 152 -14.18 6.95 -13.06
N LYS A 153 -14.16 7.98 -13.89
CA LYS A 153 -15.40 8.64 -14.34
C LYS A 153 -16.22 7.57 -15.06
N LYS A 154 -17.39 7.18 -14.53
CA LYS A 154 -18.38 6.50 -15.33
C LYS A 154 -18.65 7.40 -16.54
N LYS A 155 -18.34 6.93 -17.74
CA LYS A 155 -18.84 7.59 -18.96
C LYS A 155 -20.36 7.61 -18.84
N GLN A 156 -20.93 8.81 -18.77
CA GLN A 156 -22.31 9.07 -19.07
C GLN A 156 -22.52 8.78 -20.58
N ILE A 157 -22.64 7.51 -20.94
CA ILE A 157 -22.92 7.09 -22.31
C ILE A 157 -24.41 6.72 -22.44
N GLU A 158 -25.18 6.82 -21.37
CA GLU A 158 -26.58 6.39 -21.38
C GLU A 158 -27.62 7.51 -21.52
N GLU A 159 -27.23 8.78 -21.60
CA GLU A 159 -28.17 9.90 -21.78
C GLU A 159 -28.21 10.51 -23.18
N ALA A 160 -27.49 9.93 -24.15
CA ALA A 160 -27.52 10.41 -25.54
C ALA A 160 -28.25 9.44 -26.49
N ALA A 161 -29.05 8.51 -25.97
CA ALA A 161 -29.79 7.51 -26.78
C ALA A 161 -31.28 7.45 -26.39
N GLN A 162 -31.85 8.61 -26.04
CA GLN A 162 -33.30 8.76 -26.00
C GLN A 162 -33.73 10.00 -26.81
#